data_4c2f6b19c94e25cbcc5bf3df31407751
#
_entry.id   4c2f6b19c94e25cbcc5bf3df31407751
#
_cell.length_a   1.000
_cell.length_b   1.000
_cell.length_c   1.000
_cell.angle_alpha   90.00
_cell.angle_beta   90.00
_cell.angle_gamma   90.00
#
_symmetry.space_group_name_H-M   'P 1'
#
loop_
_entity.id
_entity.type
_entity.pdbx_description
1 polymer ?
#
loop_
_entity_poly.entity_id
_entity_poly.type
_entity_poly.pdbx_seq_one_letter_code
_entity_poly.pdbx_strand_id
1 'polypeptide(L)' 'MDLSIKNTTREQRKEIVKTALAIYITGTDFPSDEALKIVKEYVDGKSEIEEVQKKIIALYKKDGENND' A
#
# COMPACT_ATOMS: atom_id res chain seq x y z
N MET A 1 17.39 1.22 0.16
CA MET A 1 16.86 0.47 1.28
C MET A 1 16.05 -0.71 0.78
N ASP A 2 16.28 -1.88 1.34
CA ASP A 2 15.54 -3.07 0.94
C ASP A 2 14.23 -3.13 1.71
N LEU A 3 13.11 -3.12 0.99
CA LEU A 3 11.78 -3.14 1.58
C LEU A 3 11.15 -4.53 1.61
N SER A 4 11.93 -5.57 1.25
CA SER A 4 11.38 -6.93 1.23
C SER A 4 11.03 -7.39 2.64
N ILE A 5 10.03 -8.27 2.72
CA ILE A 5 9.54 -8.78 4.00
C ILE A 5 10.67 -9.43 4.80
N LYS A 6 11.50 -10.24 4.15
CA LYS A 6 12.55 -10.96 4.86
C LYS A 6 13.62 -10.06 5.45
N ASN A 7 13.76 -8.84 4.94
CA ASN A 7 14.78 -7.89 5.41
C ASN A 7 14.20 -6.75 6.23
N THR A 8 12.94 -6.85 6.61
CA THR A 8 12.26 -5.86 7.44
C THR A 8 11.49 -6.55 8.55
N THR A 9 11.33 -5.86 9.67
CA THR A 9 10.45 -6.33 10.73
C THR A 9 9.05 -5.80 10.50
N ARG A 10 8.08 -6.37 11.22
CA ARG A 10 6.70 -5.89 11.15
C ARG A 10 6.62 -4.42 11.53
N GLU A 11 7.36 -4.00 12.54
CA GLU A 11 7.34 -2.60 12.95
C GLU A 11 7.95 -1.68 11.92
N GLN A 12 9.02 -2.12 11.27
CA GLN A 12 9.62 -1.36 10.18
C GLN A 12 8.65 -1.22 9.02
N ARG A 13 7.98 -2.29 8.66
CA ARG A 13 6.99 -2.27 7.58
C ARG A 13 5.82 -1.35 7.93
N LYS A 14 5.40 -1.36 9.18
CA LYS A 14 4.34 -0.47 9.64
C LYS A 14 4.74 0.99 9.49
N GLU A 15 5.97 1.32 9.84
CA GLU A 15 6.46 2.69 9.69
C GLU A 15 6.60 3.10 8.22
N ILE A 16 7.05 2.19 7.37
CA ILE A 16 7.16 2.43 5.93
C ILE A 16 5.79 2.78 5.37
N VAL A 17 4.79 1.98 5.69
CA VAL A 17 3.43 2.18 5.22
C VAL A 17 2.84 3.48 5.78
N LYS A 18 3.07 3.74 7.05
CA LYS A 18 2.56 4.94 7.69
C LYS A 18 3.11 6.20 7.02
N THR A 19 4.39 6.20 6.70
CA THR A 19 5.02 7.32 6.01
C THR A 19 4.44 7.49 4.60
N ALA A 20 4.28 6.38 3.88
CA ALA A 20 3.72 6.42 2.53
C ALA A 20 2.29 6.95 2.54
N LEU A 21 1.47 6.50 3.48
CA LEU A 21 0.09 6.96 3.59
C LEU A 21 0.03 8.43 3.98
N ALA A 22 0.93 8.90 4.85
CA ALA A 22 0.96 10.30 5.23
C ALA A 22 1.24 11.20 4.03
N ILE A 23 2.16 10.80 3.16
CA ILE A 23 2.47 11.52 1.94
C ILE A 23 1.24 11.53 1.02
N TYR A 24 0.60 10.39 0.87
CA TYR A 24 -0.57 10.25 0.03
C TYR A 24 -1.73 11.13 0.51
N ILE A 25 -2.01 11.10 1.81
CA ILE A 25 -3.11 11.84 2.40
C ILE A 25 -2.93 13.35 2.27
N THR A 26 -1.69 13.82 2.30
CA THR A 26 -1.39 15.25 2.18
C THR A 26 -1.96 15.84 0.90
N GLY A 27 -2.02 15.06 -0.17
CA GLY A 27 -2.47 15.55 -1.46
C GLY A 27 -3.86 15.12 -1.87
N THR A 28 -4.50 14.17 -1.17
CA THR A 28 -5.76 13.62 -1.58
C THR A 28 -6.60 13.19 -0.37
N ASP A 29 -7.76 12.57 -0.67
CA ASP A 29 -8.60 11.98 0.34
C ASP A 29 -7.95 10.73 0.95
N PHE A 30 -8.52 10.28 2.06
CA PHE A 30 -8.08 9.04 2.69
C PHE A 30 -8.17 7.87 1.72
N PRO A 31 -7.23 6.93 1.78
CA PRO A 31 -7.35 5.72 0.98
C PRO A 31 -8.59 4.92 1.40
N SER A 32 -9.14 4.19 0.44
CA SER A 32 -10.32 3.36 0.71
C SER A 32 -9.97 2.21 1.67
N ASP A 33 -11.01 1.61 2.25
CA ASP A 33 -10.81 0.46 3.13
C ASP A 33 -10.13 -0.68 2.39
N GLU A 34 -10.43 -0.84 1.10
CA GLU A 34 -9.77 -1.88 0.29
C GLU A 34 -8.28 -1.62 0.16
N ALA A 35 -7.90 -0.37 -0.08
CA ALA A 35 -6.49 -0.01 -0.17
C ALA A 35 -5.79 -0.26 1.16
N LEU A 36 -6.43 0.07 2.27
CA LEU A 36 -5.87 -0.16 3.59
C LEU A 36 -5.66 -1.65 3.87
N LYS A 37 -6.60 -2.48 3.46
CA LYS A 37 -6.45 -3.93 3.61
C LYS A 37 -5.28 -4.47 2.80
N ILE A 38 -5.12 -3.97 1.60
CA ILE A 38 -4.01 -4.37 0.73
C ILE A 38 -2.68 -4.00 1.37
N VAL A 39 -2.57 -2.78 1.86
CA VAL A 39 -1.35 -2.30 2.50
C VAL A 39 -1.03 -3.09 3.76
N LYS A 40 -2.06 -3.46 4.50
CA LYS A 40 -1.89 -4.25 5.72
C LYS A 40 -1.28 -5.62 5.43
N GLU A 41 -1.52 -6.17 4.25
CA GLU A 41 -0.90 -7.45 3.87
C GLU A 41 0.63 -7.37 3.89
N TYR A 42 1.18 -6.23 3.47
CA TYR A 42 2.61 -6.03 3.53
C TYR A 42 3.10 -5.94 4.98
N VAL A 43 2.41 -5.18 5.81
CA VAL A 43 2.77 -5.04 7.22
C VAL A 43 2.76 -6.39 7.92
N ASP A 44 1.77 -7.21 7.63
CA ASP A 44 1.63 -8.52 8.25
C ASP A 44 2.55 -9.58 7.65
N GLY A 45 3.33 -9.23 6.63
CA GLY A 45 4.26 -10.15 6.02
C GLY A 45 3.63 -11.15 5.06
N LYS A 46 2.45 -10.86 4.56
CA LYS A 46 1.72 -11.75 3.66
C LYS A 46 1.98 -11.44 2.19
N SER A 47 2.28 -10.20 1.86
CA SER A 47 2.52 -9.76 0.49
C SER A 47 3.71 -8.82 0.45
N GLU A 48 4.57 -9.00 -0.55
CA GLU A 48 5.70 -8.10 -0.76
C GLU A 48 5.20 -6.74 -1.23
N ILE A 49 6.05 -5.72 -1.05
CA ILE A 49 5.70 -4.36 -1.43
C ILE A 49 5.31 -4.27 -2.92
N GLU A 50 5.97 -5.03 -3.77
CA GLU A 50 5.67 -5.04 -5.20
C GLU A 50 4.26 -5.54 -5.47
N GLU A 51 3.84 -6.58 -4.76
CA GLU A 51 2.49 -7.12 -4.90
C GLU A 51 1.45 -6.11 -4.43
N VAL A 52 1.75 -5.44 -3.31
CA VAL A 52 0.86 -4.40 -2.79
C VAL A 52 0.71 -3.28 -3.79
N GLN A 53 1.82 -2.85 -4.39
CA GLN A 53 1.78 -1.79 -5.40
C GLN A 53 0.94 -2.19 -6.60
N LYS A 54 1.09 -3.41 -7.08
CA LYS A 54 0.30 -3.91 -8.21
C LYS A 54 -1.19 -3.92 -7.88
N LYS A 55 -1.55 -4.36 -6.69
CA LYS A 55 -2.95 -4.42 -6.27
C LYS A 55 -3.56 -3.04 -6.16
N ILE A 56 -2.80 -2.09 -5.62
CA ILE A 56 -3.29 -0.72 -5.48
C ILE A 56 -3.45 -0.07 -6.83
N ILE A 57 -2.49 -0.25 -7.73
CA ILE A 57 -2.58 0.29 -9.07
C ILE A 57 -3.79 -0.29 -9.80
N ALA A 58 -4.02 -1.60 -9.66
CA ALA A 58 -5.17 -2.25 -10.28
C ALA A 58 -6.48 -1.70 -9.72
N LEU A 59 -6.53 -1.44 -8.42
CA LEU A 59 -7.72 -0.90 -7.79
C LEU A 59 -8.07 0.48 -8.33
N TYR A 60 -7.09 1.37 -8.41
CA TYR A 60 -7.33 2.72 -8.92
C TYR A 60 -7.55 2.73 -10.44
N LYS A 61 -6.86 1.87 -11.14
CA LYS A 61 -7.03 1.78 -12.59
C LYS A 61 -8.43 1.31 -12.93
N LYS A 62 -8.97 0.38 -12.17
CA LYS A 62 -10.32 -0.11 -12.38
C LYS A 62 -11.33 1.01 -12.22
N ASP A 63 -11.16 1.86 -11.20
CA ASP A 63 -12.03 2.99 -10.98
C ASP A 63 -11.92 4.00 -12.12
N GLY A 64 -10.69 4.22 -12.60
CA GLY A 64 -10.46 5.14 -13.70
C GLY A 64 -11.03 4.68 -15.01
N GLU A 65 -11.02 3.39 -15.26
CA GLU A 65 -11.55 2.82 -16.51
C GLU A 65 -13.05 3.00 -16.65
N ASN A 66 -13.75 3.14 -15.56
CA ASN A 66 -15.19 3.33 -15.59
C ASN A 66 -15.60 4.69 -16.14
N ASN A 67 -14.66 5.58 -16.33
CA ASN A 67 -14.94 6.92 -16.82
C ASN A 67 -14.82 7.04 -18.34
N ASP A 68 -14.43 6.00 -18.98
CA ASP A 68 -14.33 6.02 -20.45
C ASP A 68 -15.68 5.65 -21.13
#